data_690922d4996856d8ebde1a50219f3f7d
#
_entry.id   690922d4996856d8ebde1a50219f3f7d
#
_cell.length_a   1.000
_cell.length_b   1.000
_cell.length_c   1.000
_cell.angle_alpha   90.00
_cell.angle_beta   90.00
_cell.angle_gamma   90.00
#
_symmetry.space_group_name_H-M   'P 1'
#
loop_
_entity.id
_entity.type
_entity.pdbx_description
1 polymer ?
#
loop_
_entity_poly.entity_id
_entity_poly.type
_entity_poly.pdbx_seq_one_letter_code
_entity_poly.pdbx_strand_id
1 'polypeptide(L)' 'MMHHLLTQEHLMPTYHIEMFEGRTPEQKKKLVAEVTRVTVEVLGGSAEAVDIIIHEVKRDNWATGGKLWSEPRS' A
#
# COMPACT_ATOMS: atom_id res chain seq x y z
N MET A 1 -23.06 14.82 -15.11
CA MET A 1 -22.90 13.89 -16.17
C MET A 1 -21.45 13.62 -16.44
N MET A 2 -20.86 14.36 -17.35
CA MET A 2 -19.46 14.13 -17.66
C MET A 2 -18.59 14.27 -16.45
N HIS A 3 -18.78 15.33 -15.69
CA HIS A 3 -17.93 15.57 -14.55
C HIS A 3 -18.13 14.51 -13.47
N HIS A 4 -19.29 13.82 -13.48
CA HIS A 4 -19.51 12.74 -12.54
C HIS A 4 -18.54 11.58 -12.80
N LEU A 5 -18.35 11.25 -14.08
CA LEU A 5 -17.39 10.20 -14.43
C LEU A 5 -15.97 10.61 -14.09
N LEU A 6 -15.65 11.88 -14.37
CA LEU A 6 -14.32 12.38 -14.02
C LEU A 6 -14.10 12.34 -12.52
N THR A 7 -15.16 12.66 -11.76
CA THR A 7 -15.06 12.63 -10.31
C THR A 7 -14.72 11.23 -9.81
N GLN A 8 -15.36 10.21 -10.41
CA GLN A 8 -15.06 8.83 -10.00
C GLN A 8 -13.63 8.45 -10.31
N GLU A 9 -13.14 8.87 -11.48
CA GLU A 9 -11.75 8.60 -11.81
C GLU A 9 -10.79 9.28 -10.84
N HIS A 10 -11.12 10.50 -10.44
CA HIS A 10 -10.28 11.23 -9.48
C HIS A 10 -10.34 10.61 -8.09
N LEU A 11 -11.36 9.82 -7.81
CA LEU A 11 -11.49 9.17 -6.52
C LEU A 11 -10.84 7.80 -6.47
N MET A 12 -10.18 7.40 -7.56
CA MET A 12 -9.42 6.15 -7.55
C MET A 12 -8.21 6.32 -6.64
N PRO A 13 -8.18 5.63 -5.50
CA PRO A 13 -7.04 5.75 -4.61
C PRO A 13 -5.90 4.84 -5.04
N THR A 14 -4.69 5.32 -4.80
CA THR A 14 -3.48 4.52 -4.98
C THR A 14 -2.72 4.56 -3.67
N TYR A 15 -2.42 3.39 -3.13
CA TYR A 15 -1.64 3.26 -1.91
C TYR A 15 -0.24 2.82 -2.25
N HIS A 16 0.74 3.46 -1.62
CA HIS A 16 2.13 3.03 -1.70
C HIS A 16 2.53 2.55 -0.31
N ILE A 17 2.80 1.26 -0.20
CA ILE A 17 3.14 0.67 1.09
C ILE A 17 4.61 0.26 1.03
N GLU A 18 5.40 0.81 1.93
CA GLU A 18 6.80 0.42 2.04
C GLU A 18 6.95 -0.46 3.27
N MET A 19 7.63 -1.57 3.10
CA MET A 19 7.81 -2.52 4.19
C MET A 19 9.11 -3.27 4.00
N PHE A 20 9.62 -3.82 5.09
CA PHE A 20 10.78 -4.71 4.98
C PHE A 20 10.39 -5.95 4.18
N GLU A 21 11.33 -6.45 3.43
CA GLU A 21 11.09 -7.70 2.72
C GLU A 21 10.98 -8.85 3.73
N GLY A 22 10.40 -9.96 3.29
CA GLY A 22 10.27 -11.14 4.12
C GLY A 22 8.85 -11.55 4.43
N ARG A 23 7.86 -10.76 4.02
CA ARG A 23 6.47 -11.17 4.20
C ARG A 23 6.13 -12.26 3.19
N THR A 24 5.30 -13.20 3.60
CA THR A 24 4.89 -14.27 2.69
C THR A 24 3.94 -13.74 1.64
N PRO A 25 3.85 -14.43 0.49
CA PRO A 25 2.86 -14.03 -0.51
C PRO A 25 1.43 -14.02 0.04
N GLU A 26 1.11 -14.95 0.95
CA GLU A 26 -0.21 -14.99 1.55
C GLU A 26 -0.48 -13.78 2.41
N GLN A 27 0.54 -13.33 3.16
CA GLN A 27 0.38 -12.13 3.98
C GLN A 27 0.15 -10.91 3.11
N LYS A 28 0.91 -10.77 2.03
CA LYS A 28 0.74 -9.63 1.14
C LYS A 28 -0.62 -9.69 0.46
N LYS A 29 -1.04 -10.88 0.05
CA LYS A 29 -2.35 -11.04 -0.61
C LYS A 29 -3.47 -10.62 0.33
N LYS A 30 -3.39 -11.04 1.59
CA LYS A 30 -4.42 -10.66 2.55
C LYS A 30 -4.39 -9.18 2.85
N LEU A 31 -3.19 -8.60 2.95
CA LEU A 31 -3.07 -7.17 3.23
C LEU A 31 -3.75 -6.35 2.14
N VAL A 32 -3.46 -6.64 0.87
CA VAL A 32 -4.06 -5.84 -0.20
C VAL A 32 -5.56 -6.06 -0.29
N ALA A 33 -6.02 -7.27 0.01
CA ALA A 33 -7.46 -7.53 0.00
C ALA A 33 -8.16 -6.74 1.08
N GLU A 34 -7.57 -6.67 2.28
CA GLU A 34 -8.20 -5.94 3.38
C GLU A 34 -8.14 -4.44 3.19
N VAL A 35 -7.02 -3.91 2.70
CA VAL A 35 -6.93 -2.48 2.41
C VAL A 35 -7.97 -2.10 1.36
N THR A 36 -8.11 -2.92 0.34
CA THR A 36 -9.10 -2.66 -0.70
C THR A 36 -10.52 -2.70 -0.12
N ARG A 37 -10.81 -3.70 0.69
CA ARG A 37 -12.14 -3.84 1.29
C ARG A 37 -12.50 -2.61 2.12
N VAL A 38 -11.58 -2.18 2.97
CA VAL A 38 -11.82 -1.03 3.82
C VAL A 38 -11.96 0.24 3.00
N THR A 39 -11.15 0.37 1.95
CA THR A 39 -11.23 1.55 1.09
C THR A 39 -12.60 1.66 0.45
N VAL A 40 -13.12 0.56 -0.09
CA VAL A 40 -14.45 0.57 -0.70
C VAL A 40 -15.51 0.87 0.35
N GLU A 41 -15.35 0.31 1.52
CA GLU A 41 -16.31 0.53 2.60
C GLU A 41 -16.38 2.01 3.01
N VAL A 42 -15.23 2.66 3.10
CA VAL A 42 -15.15 4.03 3.62
C VAL A 42 -15.38 5.05 2.52
N LEU A 43 -14.77 4.86 1.37
CA LEU A 43 -14.78 5.85 0.31
C LEU A 43 -15.83 5.57 -0.76
N GLY A 44 -16.33 4.35 -0.83
CA GLY A 44 -17.21 3.96 -1.90
C GLY A 44 -16.45 3.56 -3.16
N GLY A 45 -17.17 3.34 -4.23
CA GLY A 45 -16.57 2.92 -5.49
C GLY A 45 -16.37 1.43 -5.55
N SER A 46 -15.61 0.98 -6.53
CA SER A 46 -15.42 -0.44 -6.75
C SER A 46 -14.00 -0.85 -6.40
N ALA A 47 -13.84 -2.13 -6.10
CA ALA A 47 -12.53 -2.67 -5.76
C ALA A 47 -11.56 -2.52 -6.93
N GLU A 48 -12.07 -2.59 -8.15
CA GLU A 48 -11.20 -2.46 -9.33
C GLU A 48 -10.56 -1.09 -9.47
N ALA A 49 -11.07 -0.11 -8.74
CA ALA A 49 -10.52 1.24 -8.80
C ALA A 49 -9.44 1.48 -7.75
N VAL A 50 -9.14 0.50 -6.90
CA VAL A 50 -8.16 0.65 -5.83
C VAL A 50 -6.85 0.02 -6.28
N ASP A 51 -5.81 0.84 -6.31
CA ASP A 51 -4.47 0.35 -6.64
C ASP A 51 -3.61 0.34 -5.39
N ILE A 52 -2.80 -0.70 -5.25
CA ILE A 52 -1.87 -0.83 -4.13
C ILE A 52 -0.53 -1.27 -4.70
N ILE A 53 0.50 -0.50 -4.39
CA ILE A 53 1.85 -0.81 -4.80
C ILE A 53 2.66 -1.08 -3.54
N ILE A 54 3.28 -2.25 -3.46
CA ILE A 54 4.08 -2.64 -2.32
C ILE A 54 5.55 -2.54 -2.71
N HIS A 55 6.30 -1.77 -1.93
CA HIS A 55 7.74 -1.64 -2.08
C HIS A 55 8.39 -2.42 -0.96
N GLU A 56 9.05 -3.51 -1.31
CA GLU A 56 9.78 -4.30 -0.32
C GLU A 56 11.21 -3.81 -0.27
N VAL A 57 11.66 -3.47 0.91
CA VAL A 57 12.96 -2.82 1.11
C VAL A 57 13.81 -3.71 2.00
N LYS A 58 15.05 -3.92 1.58
CA LYS A 58 16.00 -4.65 2.40
C LYS A 58 16.41 -3.80 3.59
N ARG A 59 16.77 -4.48 4.67
CA ARG A 59 17.17 -3.76 5.87
C ARG A 59 18.43 -2.93 5.66
N ASP A 60 19.27 -3.32 4.72
CA ASP A 60 20.45 -2.52 4.42
C ASP A 60 20.14 -1.32 3.53
N ASN A 61 18.88 -1.12 3.18
CA ASN A 61 18.43 0.03 2.41
C ASN A 61 17.45 0.90 3.20
N TRP A 62 17.31 0.65 4.49
CA TRP A 62 16.35 1.39 5.32
C TRP A 62 17.07 1.90 6.55
N ALA A 63 17.10 3.21 6.70
CA ALA A 63 17.80 3.83 7.82
C ALA A 63 16.79 4.60 8.68
N THR A 64 17.02 4.55 9.97
CA THR A 64 16.27 5.34 10.95
C THR A 64 17.28 5.94 11.91
N GLY A 65 17.19 7.25 12.12
CA GLY A 65 18.10 7.92 13.01
C GLY A 65 19.55 7.85 12.59
N GLY A 66 19.78 7.76 11.27
CA GLY A 66 21.13 7.68 10.75
C GLY A 66 21.74 6.29 10.78
N LYS A 67 20.96 5.27 11.14
CA LYS A 67 21.47 3.91 11.21
C LYS A 67 20.66 3.00 10.32
N LEU A 68 21.34 2.15 9.59
CA LEU A 68 20.68 1.14 8.77
C LEU A 68 20.12 0.04 9.64
N TRP A 69 19.01 -0.51 9.24
CA TRP A 69 18.39 -1.60 10.00
C TRP A 69 19.17 -2.90 9.90
N SER A 70 20.16 -2.97 9.00
CA SER A 70 21.08 -4.10 8.91
C SER A 70 22.20 -3.99 9.93
N GLU A 71 22.38 -2.83 10.58
CA GLU A 71 23.43 -2.65 11.58
C GLU A 71 22.94 -3.12 12.93
N PRO A 72 23.85 -3.54 13.82
CA PRO A 72 23.43 -3.91 15.17
C PRO A 72 22.80 -2.72 15.87
N ARG A 73 21.68 -2.99 16.54
CA ARG A 73 20.98 -1.97 17.31
C ARG A 73 20.95 -2.40 18.76
N SER A 74 21.37 -1.53 19.62
CA SER A 74 21.43 -1.83 21.06
C SER A 74 20.39 -1.03 21.83
#